data_39f57ecdf69e6c21daf03eb3a31daceb
#
_entry.id   39f57ecdf69e6c21daf03eb3a31daceb
#
_cell.length_a   1.000
_cell.length_b   1.000
_cell.length_c   1.000
_cell.angle_alpha   90.00
_cell.angle_beta   90.00
_cell.angle_gamma   90.00
#
_symmetry.space_group_name_H-M   'P 1'
#
loop_
_entity.id
_entity.type
_entity.pdbx_description
1 polymer ?
#
loop_
_entity_poly.entity_id
_entity_poly.type
_entity_poly.pdbx_seq_one_letter_code
_entity_poly.pdbx_strand_id
1 'polypeptide(L)'
;MSQIGHLLDRLAVRIQTLGRGGMARRKVTPVDEYRRSVERFVTEVTGEKPGDWKIYAQALTHSSYAGTYGGKQNERLEYLGDSLLGAVIAAAAYRLYPDEDQGGLTQIRSFLVSRKQINKLARSMGIDKILRVSHGVDLEHSDVPGNALEAFIGALYLDKGFEVTADFVKKQVVISRKNLECVSRQEEDYKSTFIIRMQKEGTPYLFDYLGETEEAPGEVTHHVALRVGADGVVLSEGSGPSKKAADRMAARTALQLLDAH
;
A
#
# COMPACT_ATOMS: atom_id res chain seq x y z
N MET A 1 -14.94 -22.44 -12.40
CA MET A 1 -14.67 -21.96 -13.78
C MET A 1 -15.29 -20.59 -13.90
N SER A 2 -14.47 -19.53 -13.94
CA SER A 2 -14.93 -18.15 -13.86
C SER A 2 -15.54 -17.68 -15.19
N GLN A 3 -16.50 -16.75 -15.12
CA GLN A 3 -17.24 -16.21 -16.27
C GLN A 3 -16.33 -15.63 -17.37
N ILE A 4 -15.11 -15.25 -17.05
CA ILE A 4 -14.12 -14.74 -18.02
C ILE A 4 -13.54 -15.86 -18.89
N GLY A 5 -13.31 -17.06 -18.33
CA GLY A 5 -12.87 -18.23 -19.11
C GLY A 5 -13.92 -18.65 -20.14
N HIS A 6 -15.20 -18.63 -19.76
CA HIS A 6 -16.31 -18.93 -20.68
C HIS A 6 -16.58 -17.81 -21.71
N LEU A 7 -16.19 -16.57 -21.42
CA LEU A 7 -16.31 -15.47 -22.39
C LEU A 7 -15.26 -15.59 -23.50
N LEU A 8 -14.06 -16.03 -23.15
CA LEU A 8 -12.97 -16.24 -24.13
C LEU A 8 -13.25 -17.45 -25.04
N ASP A 9 -13.83 -18.53 -24.51
CA ASP A 9 -14.22 -19.70 -25.32
C ASP A 9 -15.44 -19.43 -26.23
N ARG A 10 -16.40 -18.60 -25.80
CA ARG A 10 -17.55 -18.23 -26.60
C ARG A 10 -17.26 -17.25 -27.75
N LEU A 11 -16.20 -16.44 -27.63
CA LEU A 11 -15.72 -15.55 -28.69
C LEU A 11 -14.97 -16.30 -29.81
N ALA A 12 -14.40 -17.46 -29.51
CA ALA A 12 -13.67 -18.27 -30.49
C ALA A 12 -14.58 -19.02 -31.52
N VAL A 13 -15.88 -19.18 -31.24
CA VAL A 13 -16.78 -20.06 -32.04
C VAL A 13 -17.69 -19.33 -33.02
N ARG A 14 -17.75 -17.98 -33.02
CA ARG A 14 -18.80 -17.28 -33.79
C ARG A 14 -18.33 -16.36 -34.91
N ILE A 15 -17.31 -16.71 -35.68
CA ILE A 15 -17.05 -16.07 -36.98
C ILE A 15 -16.57 -17.13 -38.00
N GLN A 16 -17.48 -17.96 -38.46
CA GLN A 16 -17.39 -18.53 -39.81
C GLN A 16 -18.59 -18.05 -40.60
N THR A 17 -18.33 -17.59 -41.82
CA THR A 17 -19.17 -17.12 -42.90
C THR A 17 -19.45 -15.61 -42.93
N LEU A 18 -18.67 -14.92 -43.80
CA LEU A 18 -19.18 -14.14 -44.92
C LEU A 18 -18.00 -13.57 -45.73
N GLY A 19 -18.04 -13.75 -47.01
CA GLY A 19 -16.94 -13.73 -47.93
C GLY A 19 -16.50 -12.37 -48.50
N ARG A 20 -15.35 -12.47 -49.14
CA ARG A 20 -14.75 -11.73 -50.26
C ARG A 20 -14.58 -10.21 -50.17
N GLY A 21 -13.32 -9.81 -50.08
CA GLY A 21 -12.86 -8.50 -50.59
C GLY A 21 -12.68 -7.45 -49.52
N GLY A 22 -11.68 -7.56 -48.67
CA GLY A 22 -11.27 -6.50 -47.77
C GLY A 22 -9.96 -6.90 -47.08
N MET A 23 -9.04 -5.98 -46.91
CA MET A 23 -7.82 -6.13 -46.10
C MET A 23 -8.10 -7.05 -44.92
N ALA A 24 -7.40 -8.19 -44.85
CA ALA A 24 -7.56 -9.16 -43.78
C ALA A 24 -7.37 -8.45 -42.45
N ARG A 25 -8.44 -8.16 -41.73
CA ARG A 25 -8.36 -7.66 -40.35
C ARG A 25 -7.60 -8.71 -39.54
N ARG A 26 -6.36 -8.42 -39.19
CA ARG A 26 -5.54 -9.28 -38.36
C ARG A 26 -6.36 -9.65 -37.12
N LYS A 27 -6.64 -10.93 -36.92
CA LYS A 27 -7.37 -11.40 -35.74
C LYS A 27 -6.61 -10.90 -34.51
N VAL A 28 -7.26 -10.12 -33.65
CA VAL A 28 -6.70 -9.64 -32.39
C VAL A 28 -6.47 -10.86 -31.51
N THR A 29 -5.25 -11.07 -31.08
CA THR A 29 -4.91 -12.18 -30.18
C THR A 29 -5.17 -11.76 -28.70
N PRO A 30 -5.35 -12.71 -27.77
CA PRO A 30 -5.40 -12.38 -26.33
C PRO A 30 -4.19 -11.59 -25.84
N VAL A 31 -3.00 -11.82 -26.44
CA VAL A 31 -1.79 -11.05 -26.17
C VAL A 31 -1.93 -9.60 -26.64
N ASP A 32 -2.50 -9.37 -27.82
CA ASP A 32 -2.74 -8.01 -28.34
C ASP A 32 -3.75 -7.24 -27.46
N GLU A 33 -4.77 -7.93 -26.95
CA GLU A 33 -5.76 -7.34 -26.05
C GLU A 33 -5.12 -6.93 -24.71
N TYR A 34 -4.35 -7.83 -24.10
CA TYR A 34 -3.64 -7.54 -22.85
C TYR A 34 -2.62 -6.43 -23.05
N ARG A 35 -1.85 -6.45 -24.14
CA ARG A 35 -0.95 -5.37 -24.51
C ARG A 35 -1.66 -4.02 -24.53
N ARG A 36 -2.80 -3.91 -25.24
CA ARG A 36 -3.58 -2.67 -25.31
C ARG A 36 -4.08 -2.22 -23.94
N SER A 37 -4.48 -3.16 -23.09
CA SER A 37 -4.92 -2.86 -21.73
C SER A 37 -3.77 -2.30 -20.89
N VAL A 38 -2.57 -2.89 -20.98
CA VAL A 38 -1.37 -2.39 -20.30
C VAL A 38 -0.96 -1.00 -20.82
N GLU A 39 -0.88 -0.83 -22.15
CA GLU A 39 -0.53 0.46 -22.76
C GLU A 39 -1.52 1.57 -22.36
N ARG A 40 -2.81 1.28 -22.32
CA ARG A 40 -3.85 2.21 -21.86
C ARG A 40 -3.66 2.54 -20.39
N PHE A 41 -3.56 1.54 -19.53
CA PHE A 41 -3.38 1.72 -18.10
C PHE A 41 -2.15 2.58 -17.79
N VAL A 42 -0.99 2.26 -18.38
CA VAL A 42 0.23 3.05 -18.19
C VAL A 42 0.00 4.52 -18.60
N THR A 43 -0.62 4.73 -19.76
CA THR A 43 -0.90 6.09 -20.26
C THR A 43 -1.85 6.86 -19.33
N GLU A 44 -2.90 6.21 -18.83
CA GLU A 44 -3.88 6.81 -17.92
C GLU A 44 -3.25 7.22 -16.57
N VAL A 45 -2.39 6.37 -16.00
CA VAL A 45 -1.83 6.63 -14.66
C VAL A 45 -0.57 7.50 -14.68
N THR A 46 0.21 7.49 -15.77
CA THR A 46 1.46 8.27 -15.87
C THR A 46 1.33 9.53 -16.73
N GLY A 47 0.34 9.58 -17.62
CA GLY A 47 0.20 10.60 -18.66
C GLY A 47 1.08 10.34 -19.89
N GLU A 48 1.87 9.27 -19.91
CA GLU A 48 2.82 8.96 -20.97
C GLU A 48 2.62 7.55 -21.53
N LYS A 49 2.88 7.39 -22.85
CA LYS A 49 2.88 6.06 -23.45
C LYS A 49 4.09 5.26 -23.01
N PRO A 50 3.95 3.95 -22.73
CA PRO A 50 5.10 3.09 -22.44
C PRO A 50 6.04 2.98 -23.65
N GLY A 51 7.36 3.03 -23.40
CA GLY A 51 8.39 2.72 -24.41
C GLY A 51 8.47 1.21 -24.64
N ASP A 52 8.51 0.43 -23.57
CA ASP A 52 8.39 -1.04 -23.63
C ASP A 52 7.24 -1.52 -22.73
N TRP A 53 6.10 -1.82 -23.36
CA TRP A 53 4.93 -2.36 -22.66
C TRP A 53 5.20 -3.68 -21.92
N LYS A 54 6.20 -4.46 -22.34
CA LYS A 54 6.49 -5.79 -21.77
C LYS A 54 7.02 -5.69 -20.34
N ILE A 55 7.76 -4.63 -20.02
CA ILE A 55 8.26 -4.45 -18.66
C ILE A 55 7.11 -4.13 -17.69
N TYR A 56 6.11 -3.39 -18.13
CA TYR A 56 4.90 -3.13 -17.35
C TYR A 56 4.02 -4.38 -17.24
N ALA A 57 3.92 -5.16 -18.32
CA ALA A 57 3.26 -6.46 -18.28
C ALA A 57 3.92 -7.43 -17.29
N GLN A 58 5.26 -7.40 -17.18
CA GLN A 58 6.00 -8.13 -16.16
C GLN A 58 5.68 -7.62 -14.76
N ALA A 59 5.69 -6.29 -14.53
CA ALA A 59 5.34 -5.67 -13.25
C ALA A 59 3.93 -6.08 -12.77
N LEU A 60 3.00 -6.23 -13.71
CA LEU A 60 1.61 -6.64 -13.48
C LEU A 60 1.42 -8.17 -13.55
N THR A 61 2.47 -8.96 -13.35
CA THR A 61 2.41 -10.44 -13.36
C THR A 61 2.95 -10.98 -12.04
N HIS A 62 2.03 -11.47 -11.19
CA HIS A 62 2.38 -12.08 -9.92
C HIS A 62 3.03 -13.46 -10.11
N SER A 63 3.87 -13.88 -9.16
CA SER A 63 4.58 -15.17 -9.18
C SER A 63 3.65 -16.37 -9.34
N SER A 64 2.46 -16.34 -8.74
CA SER A 64 1.47 -17.39 -8.89
C SER A 64 1.05 -17.61 -10.35
N TYR A 65 0.86 -16.54 -11.11
CA TYR A 65 0.52 -16.63 -12.53
C TYR A 65 1.71 -17.14 -13.35
N ALA A 66 2.89 -16.58 -13.12
CA ALA A 66 4.10 -16.99 -13.82
C ALA A 66 4.46 -18.46 -13.57
N GLY A 67 4.26 -18.97 -12.35
CA GLY A 67 4.46 -20.38 -12.01
C GLY A 67 3.47 -21.32 -12.70
N THR A 68 2.23 -20.88 -12.94
CA THR A 68 1.20 -21.70 -13.59
C THR A 68 1.27 -21.64 -15.12
N TYR A 69 1.48 -20.44 -15.68
CA TYR A 69 1.35 -20.20 -17.13
C TYR A 69 2.67 -19.82 -17.79
N GLY A 70 3.76 -19.75 -17.02
CA GLY A 70 5.08 -19.33 -17.48
C GLY A 70 5.20 -17.80 -17.61
N GLY A 71 6.40 -17.33 -17.82
CA GLY A 71 6.75 -15.92 -18.00
C GLY A 71 7.60 -15.35 -16.88
N LYS A 72 7.88 -14.06 -16.98
CA LYS A 72 8.64 -13.33 -15.95
C LYS A 72 7.67 -12.75 -14.91
N GLN A 73 7.99 -12.97 -13.65
CA GLN A 73 7.27 -12.43 -12.50
C GLN A 73 7.80 -11.06 -12.07
N ASN A 74 7.06 -10.38 -11.21
CA ASN A 74 7.30 -8.99 -10.81
C ASN A 74 8.34 -8.79 -9.70
N GLU A 75 8.73 -9.81 -8.94
CA GLU A 75 9.52 -9.68 -7.70
C GLU A 75 10.81 -8.84 -7.84
N ARG A 76 11.55 -8.97 -8.94
CA ARG A 76 12.75 -8.16 -9.14
C ARG A 76 12.46 -6.68 -9.41
N LEU A 77 11.32 -6.40 -10.04
CA LEU A 77 10.85 -5.04 -10.26
C LEU A 77 10.29 -4.44 -8.98
N GLU A 78 9.61 -5.24 -8.17
CA GLU A 78 9.14 -4.89 -6.83
C GLU A 78 10.31 -4.46 -5.93
N TYR A 79 11.37 -5.26 -5.85
CA TYR A 79 12.58 -4.91 -5.10
C TYR A 79 13.17 -3.55 -5.51
N LEU A 80 13.25 -3.30 -6.82
CA LEU A 80 13.75 -2.03 -7.34
C LEU A 80 12.81 -0.88 -7.01
N GLY A 81 11.50 -1.09 -7.22
CA GLY A 81 10.48 -0.08 -7.02
C GLY A 81 10.29 0.32 -5.57
N ASP A 82 10.33 -0.62 -4.61
CA ASP A 82 10.31 -0.34 -3.18
C ASP A 82 11.45 0.61 -2.78
N SER A 83 12.67 0.31 -3.24
CA SER A 83 13.85 1.15 -2.97
C SER A 83 13.69 2.58 -3.53
N LEU A 84 13.18 2.71 -4.76
CA LEU A 84 12.92 4.01 -5.39
C LEU A 84 11.81 4.79 -4.67
N LEU A 85 10.72 4.11 -4.34
CA LEU A 85 9.59 4.65 -3.59
C LEU A 85 10.08 5.23 -2.26
N GLY A 86 10.83 4.43 -1.48
CA GLY A 86 11.39 4.85 -0.21
C GLY A 86 12.31 6.06 -0.31
N ALA A 87 13.19 6.11 -1.32
CA ALA A 87 14.11 7.22 -1.55
C ALA A 87 13.38 8.52 -1.94
N VAL A 88 12.43 8.44 -2.87
CA VAL A 88 11.65 9.61 -3.32
C VAL A 88 10.80 10.18 -2.18
N ILE A 89 10.16 9.31 -1.38
CA ILE A 89 9.36 9.75 -0.23
C ILE A 89 10.25 10.35 0.84
N ALA A 90 11.41 9.77 1.15
CA ALA A 90 12.37 10.34 2.11
C ALA A 90 12.82 11.74 1.68
N ALA A 91 13.18 11.92 0.40
CA ALA A 91 13.58 13.20 -0.13
C ALA A 91 12.44 14.25 -0.11
N ALA A 92 11.20 13.81 -0.34
CA ALA A 92 10.01 14.65 -0.26
C ALA A 92 9.72 15.05 1.19
N ALA A 93 9.73 14.11 2.13
CA ALA A 93 9.52 14.36 3.56
C ALA A 93 10.55 15.36 4.10
N TYR A 94 11.82 15.17 3.81
CA TYR A 94 12.89 16.08 4.22
C TYR A 94 12.66 17.54 3.77
N ARG A 95 12.11 17.74 2.57
CA ARG A 95 11.84 19.09 2.04
C ARG A 95 10.54 19.70 2.57
N LEU A 96 9.53 18.87 2.82
CA LEU A 96 8.19 19.32 3.22
C LEU A 96 8.08 19.57 4.73
N TYR A 97 8.94 18.92 5.52
CA TYR A 97 8.95 19.01 6.98
C TYR A 97 10.33 19.42 7.49
N PRO A 98 10.74 20.69 7.26
CA PRO A 98 12.09 21.16 7.62
C PRO A 98 12.34 21.19 9.14
N ASP A 99 11.28 21.25 9.95
CA ASP A 99 11.36 21.34 11.40
C ASP A 99 11.34 19.97 12.08
N GLU A 100 11.13 18.88 11.31
CA GLU A 100 11.09 17.51 11.84
C GLU A 100 12.51 16.96 12.02
N ASP A 101 12.75 16.27 13.14
CA ASP A 101 13.97 15.52 13.37
C ASP A 101 14.00 14.19 12.58
N GLN A 102 15.11 13.45 12.69
CA GLN A 102 15.25 12.14 12.03
C GLN A 102 14.13 11.17 12.42
N GLY A 103 13.65 11.21 13.67
CA GLY A 103 12.59 10.35 14.18
C GLY A 103 11.27 10.65 13.48
N GLY A 104 10.87 11.93 13.43
CA GLY A 104 9.67 12.40 12.76
C GLY A 104 9.69 12.10 11.27
N LEU A 105 10.80 12.38 10.58
CA LEU A 105 10.95 12.04 9.16
C LEU A 105 10.84 10.52 8.89
N THR A 106 11.37 9.69 9.80
CA THR A 106 11.28 8.22 9.69
C THR A 106 9.84 7.75 9.87
N GLN A 107 9.09 8.32 10.80
CA GLN A 107 7.67 8.01 11.01
C GLN A 107 6.83 8.39 9.80
N ILE A 108 7.00 9.60 9.26
CA ILE A 108 6.32 10.08 8.04
C ILE A 108 6.58 9.13 6.88
N ARG A 109 7.85 8.79 6.63
CA ARG A 109 8.20 7.85 5.56
C ARG A 109 7.53 6.49 5.79
N SER A 110 7.67 5.90 6.97
CA SER A 110 7.14 4.57 7.31
C SER A 110 5.62 4.51 7.16
N PHE A 111 4.90 5.59 7.49
CA PHE A 111 3.48 5.68 7.28
C PHE A 111 3.14 5.66 5.78
N LEU A 112 3.79 6.52 4.98
CA LEU A 112 3.50 6.69 3.55
C LEU A 112 3.83 5.42 2.73
N VAL A 113 4.88 4.68 3.09
CA VAL A 113 5.25 3.41 2.45
C VAL A 113 4.64 2.19 3.14
N SER A 114 3.76 2.36 4.13
CA SER A 114 3.14 1.22 4.81
C SER A 114 2.33 0.37 3.82
N ARG A 115 2.33 -0.94 4.03
CA ARG A 115 1.57 -1.89 3.20
C ARG A 115 0.12 -1.49 3.04
N LYS A 116 -0.51 -1.00 4.10
CA LYS A 116 -1.89 -0.49 4.09
C LYS A 116 -2.07 0.65 3.09
N GLN A 117 -1.15 1.64 3.09
CA GLN A 117 -1.26 2.80 2.20
C GLN A 117 -0.94 2.43 0.75
N ILE A 118 0.10 1.64 0.52
CA ILE A 118 0.50 1.21 -0.83
C ILE A 118 -0.56 0.32 -1.46
N ASN A 119 -1.15 -0.62 -0.72
CA ASN A 119 -2.28 -1.43 -1.19
C ASN A 119 -3.52 -0.58 -1.52
N LYS A 120 -3.85 0.38 -0.66
CA LYS A 120 -4.96 1.32 -0.91
C LYS A 120 -4.73 2.12 -2.18
N LEU A 121 -3.52 2.64 -2.38
CA LEU A 121 -3.14 3.38 -3.58
C LEU A 121 -3.22 2.50 -4.83
N ALA A 122 -2.65 1.31 -4.79
CA ALA A 122 -2.69 0.36 -5.91
C ALA A 122 -4.12 0.06 -6.38
N ARG A 123 -5.04 -0.19 -5.43
CA ARG A 123 -6.46 -0.41 -5.74
C ARG A 123 -7.14 0.85 -6.29
N SER A 124 -6.85 2.03 -5.73
CA SER A 124 -7.43 3.29 -6.24
C SER A 124 -6.99 3.60 -7.67
N MET A 125 -5.81 3.13 -8.06
CA MET A 125 -5.30 3.23 -9.44
C MET A 125 -5.87 2.13 -10.37
N GLY A 126 -6.54 1.10 -9.84
CA GLY A 126 -7.08 -0.01 -10.60
C GLY A 126 -6.04 -1.08 -11.00
N ILE A 127 -4.91 -1.16 -10.29
CA ILE A 127 -3.88 -2.20 -10.51
C ILE A 127 -4.48 -3.60 -10.32
N ASP A 128 -5.31 -3.79 -9.32
CA ASP A 128 -6.03 -5.04 -9.03
C ASP A 128 -6.85 -5.56 -10.21
N LYS A 129 -7.33 -4.67 -11.08
CA LYS A 129 -8.18 -5.00 -12.24
C LYS A 129 -7.39 -5.48 -13.46
N ILE A 130 -6.11 -5.13 -13.55
CA ILE A 130 -5.26 -5.48 -14.69
C ILE A 130 -4.20 -6.54 -14.34
N LEU A 131 -4.07 -6.86 -13.06
CA LEU A 131 -3.08 -7.76 -12.52
C LEU A 131 -3.31 -9.20 -12.99
N ARG A 132 -2.25 -9.88 -13.42
CA ARG A 132 -2.28 -11.32 -13.73
C ARG A 132 -1.91 -12.11 -12.50
N VAL A 133 -2.87 -12.85 -11.97
CA VAL A 133 -2.73 -13.76 -10.82
C VAL A 133 -3.38 -15.10 -11.13
N SER A 134 -2.97 -16.17 -10.47
CA SER A 134 -3.67 -17.45 -10.55
C SER A 134 -5.01 -17.40 -9.83
N HIS A 135 -5.90 -18.29 -10.23
CA HIS A 135 -7.19 -18.44 -9.57
C HIS A 135 -7.01 -18.74 -8.07
N GLY A 136 -7.81 -18.10 -7.22
CA GLY A 136 -7.80 -18.29 -5.77
C GLY A 136 -6.87 -17.35 -5.00
N VAL A 137 -6.13 -16.46 -5.67
CA VAL A 137 -5.36 -15.40 -4.99
C VAL A 137 -6.33 -14.33 -4.49
N ASP A 138 -6.32 -14.07 -3.18
CA ASP A 138 -7.10 -13.01 -2.56
C ASP A 138 -6.43 -11.66 -2.82
N LEU A 139 -7.02 -10.84 -3.68
CA LEU A 139 -6.54 -9.49 -3.97
C LEU A 139 -7.05 -8.45 -2.98
N GLU A 140 -8.11 -8.77 -2.22
CA GLU A 140 -8.72 -7.82 -1.28
C GLU A 140 -7.93 -7.74 0.03
N HIS A 141 -7.51 -8.89 0.56
CA HIS A 141 -6.86 -8.97 1.88
C HIS A 141 -5.35 -9.29 1.81
N SER A 142 -4.76 -9.28 0.61
CA SER A 142 -3.33 -9.54 0.43
C SER A 142 -2.54 -8.29 0.05
N ASP A 143 -1.21 -8.42 0.09
CA ASP A 143 -0.28 -7.37 -0.33
C ASP A 143 0.02 -7.37 -1.85
N VAL A 144 -0.59 -8.30 -2.59
CA VAL A 144 -0.34 -8.49 -4.03
C VAL A 144 -0.55 -7.21 -4.86
N PRO A 145 -1.61 -6.40 -4.66
CA PRO A 145 -1.76 -5.14 -5.39
C PRO A 145 -0.66 -4.12 -5.08
N GLY A 146 -0.23 -4.03 -3.81
CA GLY A 146 0.84 -3.14 -3.37
C GLY A 146 2.18 -3.53 -3.98
N ASN A 147 2.54 -4.80 -3.92
CA ASN A 147 3.76 -5.33 -4.54
C ASN A 147 3.79 -5.07 -6.05
N ALA A 148 2.63 -5.16 -6.72
CA ALA A 148 2.53 -4.83 -8.13
C ALA A 148 2.68 -3.33 -8.42
N LEU A 149 2.25 -2.44 -7.52
CA LEU A 149 2.51 -0.99 -7.62
C LEU A 149 4.01 -0.70 -7.47
N GLU A 150 4.69 -1.32 -6.50
CA GLU A 150 6.13 -1.20 -6.36
C GLU A 150 6.83 -1.70 -7.63
N ALA A 151 6.44 -2.87 -8.14
CA ALA A 151 6.97 -3.38 -9.41
C ALA A 151 6.70 -2.44 -10.59
N PHE A 152 5.53 -1.79 -10.64
CA PHE A 152 5.18 -0.80 -11.64
C PHE A 152 6.11 0.43 -11.56
N ILE A 153 6.43 0.90 -10.36
CA ILE A 153 7.40 1.99 -10.13
C ILE A 153 8.79 1.57 -10.64
N GLY A 154 9.21 0.34 -10.37
CA GLY A 154 10.46 -0.21 -10.91
C GLY A 154 10.47 -0.29 -12.44
N ALA A 155 9.35 -0.68 -13.05
CA ALA A 155 9.19 -0.70 -14.50
C ALA A 155 9.22 0.71 -15.10
N LEU A 156 8.56 1.67 -14.48
CA LEU A 156 8.54 3.07 -14.89
C LEU A 156 9.96 3.67 -14.88
N TYR A 157 10.72 3.37 -13.85
CA TYR A 157 12.13 3.79 -13.77
C TYR A 157 12.99 3.24 -14.92
N LEU A 158 12.84 1.96 -15.23
CA LEU A 158 13.62 1.34 -16.31
C LEU A 158 13.20 1.82 -17.71
N ASP A 159 11.96 2.24 -17.88
CA ASP A 159 11.42 2.75 -19.15
C ASP A 159 11.61 4.26 -19.34
N LYS A 160 11.46 5.06 -18.28
CA LYS A 160 11.39 6.54 -18.34
C LYS A 160 12.47 7.26 -17.54
N GLY A 161 13.22 6.54 -16.73
CA GLY A 161 14.26 7.12 -15.87
C GLY A 161 13.74 7.71 -14.56
N PHE A 162 14.68 8.26 -13.78
CA PHE A 162 14.43 8.67 -12.40
C PHE A 162 13.46 9.86 -12.28
N GLU A 163 13.61 10.87 -13.11
CA GLU A 163 12.83 12.13 -12.98
C GLU A 163 11.33 11.87 -13.16
N VAL A 164 10.94 11.13 -14.21
CA VAL A 164 9.53 10.77 -14.46
C VAL A 164 8.99 9.90 -13.34
N THR A 165 9.79 8.97 -12.84
CA THR A 165 9.41 8.10 -11.72
C THR A 165 9.22 8.90 -10.43
N ALA A 166 10.15 9.80 -10.11
CA ALA A 166 10.07 10.64 -8.93
C ALA A 166 8.84 11.55 -8.97
N ASP A 167 8.52 12.13 -10.12
CA ASP A 167 7.34 12.96 -10.29
C ASP A 167 6.04 12.16 -10.17
N PHE A 168 6.00 10.95 -10.72
CA PHE A 168 4.89 10.02 -10.54
C PHE A 168 4.67 9.70 -9.06
N VAL A 169 5.72 9.26 -8.35
CA VAL A 169 5.64 8.94 -6.91
C VAL A 169 5.19 10.15 -6.09
N LYS A 170 5.76 11.33 -6.33
CA LYS A 170 5.34 12.56 -5.64
C LYS A 170 3.86 12.85 -5.86
N LYS A 171 3.38 12.80 -7.10
CA LYS A 171 1.97 13.06 -7.44
C LYS A 171 1.03 12.06 -6.77
N GLN A 172 1.36 10.77 -6.81
CA GLN A 172 0.45 9.74 -6.33
C GLN A 172 0.49 9.55 -4.81
N VAL A 173 1.66 9.66 -4.20
CA VAL A 173 1.85 9.35 -2.77
C VAL A 173 1.85 10.62 -1.91
N VAL A 174 2.52 11.69 -2.35
CA VAL A 174 2.79 12.87 -1.52
C VAL A 174 1.74 13.97 -1.70
N ILE A 175 1.24 14.23 -2.92
CA ILE A 175 0.34 15.38 -3.21
C ILE A 175 -1.11 15.11 -2.78
N SER A 176 -1.45 13.94 -2.35
CA SER A 176 -2.68 13.80 -1.60
C SER A 176 -2.51 14.53 -0.24
N ARG A 177 -2.60 15.88 -0.25
CA ARG A 177 -2.62 16.72 0.98
C ARG A 177 -3.61 16.18 2.02
N LYS A 178 -4.68 15.51 1.58
CA LYS A 178 -5.57 14.72 2.44
C LYS A 178 -4.86 13.56 3.13
N ASN A 179 -3.83 12.96 2.52
CA ASN A 179 -3.04 11.92 3.18
C ASN A 179 -2.07 12.53 4.21
N LEU A 180 -1.57 13.74 3.99
CA LEU A 180 -0.67 14.43 4.92
C LEU A 180 -1.42 15.00 6.13
N GLU A 181 -2.64 15.52 5.94
CA GLU A 181 -3.53 15.88 7.06
C GLU A 181 -4.07 14.64 7.79
N CYS A 182 -4.12 13.47 7.11
CA CYS A 182 -4.36 12.18 7.76
C CYS A 182 -3.15 11.65 8.52
N VAL A 183 -1.92 12.00 8.15
CA VAL A 183 -0.72 11.68 8.97
C VAL A 183 -0.83 12.40 10.31
N SER A 184 -1.30 13.65 10.32
CA SER A 184 -1.54 14.41 11.55
C SER A 184 -2.85 14.06 12.27
N ARG A 185 -3.80 13.37 11.65
CA ARG A 185 -5.13 13.10 12.21
C ARG A 185 -5.57 11.63 12.27
N GLN A 186 -4.91 10.70 11.57
CA GLN A 186 -5.31 9.28 11.56
C GLN A 186 -4.17 8.39 12.02
N GLU A 187 -4.41 7.80 13.17
CA GLU A 187 -3.57 6.79 13.83
C GLU A 187 -2.15 7.30 14.12
N GLU A 188 -2.04 8.43 14.83
CA GLU A 188 -0.88 8.62 15.68
C GLU A 188 -0.66 7.28 16.39
N ASP A 189 0.47 6.65 16.13
CA ASP A 189 0.89 5.50 16.94
C ASP A 189 1.30 6.06 18.31
N TYR A 190 0.29 6.54 19.04
CA TYR A 190 0.44 7.12 20.37
C TYR A 190 1.28 6.21 21.26
N LYS A 191 1.18 4.88 21.04
CA LYS A 191 1.96 3.93 21.82
C LYS A 191 3.45 4.06 21.50
N SER A 192 3.83 4.06 20.23
CA SER A 192 5.24 4.22 19.82
C SER A 192 5.76 5.61 20.18
N THR A 193 4.98 6.65 19.96
CA THR A 193 5.36 8.03 20.33
C THR A 193 5.61 8.15 21.84
N PHE A 194 4.72 7.59 22.66
CA PHE A 194 4.90 7.55 24.11
C PHE A 194 6.15 6.77 24.52
N ILE A 195 6.35 5.59 23.95
CA ILE A 195 7.52 4.73 24.22
C ILE A 195 8.84 5.47 23.93
N ILE A 196 8.93 6.11 22.74
CA ILE A 196 10.11 6.88 22.33
C ILE A 196 10.37 8.02 23.30
N ARG A 197 9.32 8.75 23.73
CA ARG A 197 9.45 9.84 24.70
C ARG A 197 9.97 9.33 26.05
N MET A 198 9.40 8.26 26.58
CA MET A 198 9.84 7.67 27.84
C MET A 198 11.28 7.14 27.78
N GLN A 199 11.67 6.53 26.67
CA GLN A 199 13.05 6.09 26.45
C GLN A 199 14.03 7.26 26.39
N LYS A 200 13.65 8.36 25.72
CA LYS A 200 14.48 9.57 25.65
C LYS A 200 14.65 10.25 27.04
N GLU A 201 13.60 10.21 27.83
CA GLU A 201 13.58 10.77 29.19
C GLU A 201 14.19 9.81 30.25
N GLY A 202 14.49 8.57 29.86
CA GLY A 202 14.98 7.54 30.79
C GLY A 202 13.94 7.11 31.83
N THR A 203 12.67 7.38 31.59
CA THR A 203 11.56 7.10 32.53
C THR A 203 11.04 5.69 32.31
N PRO A 204 11.01 4.82 33.34
CA PRO A 204 10.39 3.49 33.25
C PRO A 204 8.89 3.61 32.98
N TYR A 205 8.36 2.69 32.21
CA TYR A 205 6.93 2.62 31.90
C TYR A 205 6.44 1.17 31.77
N LEU A 206 5.14 0.95 32.01
CA LEU A 206 4.48 -0.35 31.89
C LEU A 206 3.04 -0.16 31.38
N PHE A 207 2.69 -0.88 30.33
CA PHE A 207 1.29 -1.08 29.93
C PHE A 207 0.73 -2.28 30.69
N ASP A 208 0.00 -2.01 31.76
CA ASP A 208 -0.56 -2.98 32.69
C ASP A 208 -1.97 -3.38 32.23
N TYR A 209 -2.14 -4.63 31.81
CA TYR A 209 -3.44 -5.12 31.33
C TYR A 209 -4.34 -5.44 32.51
N LEU A 210 -5.45 -4.72 32.66
CA LEU A 210 -6.38 -4.82 33.77
C LEU A 210 -7.47 -5.90 33.57
N GLY A 211 -7.63 -6.41 32.34
CA GLY A 211 -8.65 -7.41 32.01
C GLY A 211 -9.60 -6.95 30.92
N GLU A 212 -10.71 -7.67 30.79
CA GLU A 212 -11.76 -7.38 29.81
C GLU A 212 -13.14 -7.39 30.49
N THR A 213 -14.06 -6.59 29.91
CA THR A 213 -15.49 -6.56 30.28
C THR A 213 -16.33 -6.83 29.05
N GLU A 214 -17.44 -7.54 29.21
CA GLU A 214 -18.44 -7.77 28.17
C GLU A 214 -19.67 -6.91 28.50
N GLU A 215 -19.89 -5.85 27.70
CA GLU A 215 -21.01 -4.90 27.93
C GLU A 215 -22.30 -5.36 27.24
N ALA A 216 -22.15 -6.14 26.13
CA ALA A 216 -23.25 -6.79 25.42
C ALA A 216 -22.78 -8.13 24.85
N PRO A 217 -23.64 -9.10 24.51
CA PRO A 217 -23.24 -10.38 23.96
C PRO A 217 -22.35 -10.20 22.70
N GLY A 218 -21.05 -10.55 22.85
CA GLY A 218 -20.05 -10.43 21.79
C GLY A 218 -19.31 -9.08 21.72
N GLU A 219 -19.63 -8.10 22.56
CA GLU A 219 -18.88 -6.83 22.65
C GLU A 219 -17.91 -6.85 23.84
N VAL A 220 -16.69 -7.30 23.57
CA VAL A 220 -15.62 -7.35 24.58
C VAL A 220 -14.83 -6.05 24.54
N THR A 221 -14.68 -5.42 25.71
CA THR A 221 -13.85 -4.22 25.92
C THR A 221 -12.65 -4.57 26.80
N HIS A 222 -11.45 -4.33 26.28
CA HIS A 222 -10.18 -4.52 27.01
C HIS A 222 -9.77 -3.26 27.71
N HIS A 223 -9.17 -3.37 28.91
CA HIS A 223 -8.73 -2.25 29.75
C HIS A 223 -7.23 -2.34 30.04
N VAL A 224 -6.54 -1.19 29.98
CA VAL A 224 -5.10 -1.05 30.21
C VAL A 224 -4.86 0.18 31.06
N ALA A 225 -4.04 0.05 32.12
CA ALA A 225 -3.43 1.18 32.83
C ALA A 225 -2.01 1.42 32.33
N LEU A 226 -1.66 2.65 32.04
CA LEU A 226 -0.31 3.05 31.68
C LEU A 226 0.37 3.63 32.93
N ARG A 227 1.39 2.90 33.41
CA ARG A 227 2.17 3.27 34.60
C ARG A 227 3.51 3.85 34.19
N VAL A 228 3.99 4.84 34.94
CA VAL A 228 5.28 5.50 34.71
C VAL A 228 6.05 5.70 36.01
N GLY A 229 7.37 5.86 35.86
CA GLY A 229 8.28 6.06 36.99
C GLY A 229 8.62 4.77 37.75
N ALA A 230 9.61 4.83 38.62
CA ALA A 230 10.03 3.70 39.44
C ALA A 230 8.95 3.22 40.41
N ASP A 231 8.07 4.11 40.83
CA ASP A 231 6.95 3.81 41.74
C ASP A 231 5.71 3.28 41.05
N GLY A 232 5.74 3.19 39.71
CA GLY A 232 4.65 2.63 38.92
C GLY A 232 3.33 3.39 39.03
N VAL A 233 3.39 4.72 39.11
CA VAL A 233 2.19 5.57 39.21
C VAL A 233 1.37 5.47 37.94
N VAL A 234 0.05 5.29 38.06
CA VAL A 234 -0.86 5.30 36.90
C VAL A 234 -0.93 6.72 36.34
N LEU A 235 -0.41 6.90 35.14
CA LEU A 235 -0.47 8.16 34.41
C LEU A 235 -1.79 8.30 33.66
N SER A 236 -2.27 7.21 33.05
CA SER A 236 -3.51 7.21 32.29
C SER A 236 -4.11 5.80 32.16
N GLU A 237 -5.36 5.72 31.74
CA GLU A 237 -6.04 4.47 31.42
C GLU A 237 -6.59 4.52 29.99
N GLY A 238 -6.76 3.36 29.39
CA GLY A 238 -7.32 3.22 28.05
C GLY A 238 -8.19 1.98 27.93
N SER A 239 -9.22 2.08 27.12
CA SER A 239 -10.14 0.99 26.82
C SER A 239 -10.36 0.86 25.31
N GLY A 240 -10.69 -0.36 24.85
CA GLY A 240 -10.97 -0.57 23.43
C GLY A 240 -11.30 -2.01 23.08
N PRO A 241 -11.71 -2.26 21.82
CA PRO A 241 -12.16 -3.57 21.36
C PRO A 241 -11.02 -4.61 21.22
N SER A 242 -9.79 -4.24 21.53
CA SER A 242 -8.62 -5.13 21.58
C SER A 242 -7.59 -4.55 22.53
N LYS A 243 -6.68 -5.38 23.05
CA LYS A 243 -5.53 -4.93 23.87
C LYS A 243 -4.75 -3.82 23.18
N LYS A 244 -4.50 -3.96 21.87
CA LYS A 244 -3.79 -2.94 21.07
C LYS A 244 -4.54 -1.61 21.01
N ALA A 245 -5.87 -1.64 20.93
CA ALA A 245 -6.69 -0.43 20.96
C ALA A 245 -6.69 0.24 22.33
N ALA A 246 -6.76 -0.55 23.42
CA ALA A 246 -6.67 -0.06 24.79
C ALA A 246 -5.30 0.56 25.08
N ASP A 247 -4.20 -0.10 24.72
CA ASP A 247 -2.83 0.45 24.83
C ASP A 247 -2.70 1.81 24.14
N ARG A 248 -3.22 1.90 22.91
CA ARG A 248 -3.17 3.13 22.11
C ARG A 248 -3.96 4.27 22.77
N MET A 249 -5.11 3.96 23.32
CA MET A 249 -5.94 4.96 24.02
C MET A 249 -5.25 5.44 25.29
N ALA A 250 -4.68 4.54 26.10
CA ALA A 250 -3.89 4.90 27.28
C ALA A 250 -2.70 5.81 26.91
N ALA A 251 -1.93 5.44 25.88
CA ALA A 251 -0.80 6.24 25.41
C ALA A 251 -1.24 7.63 24.90
N ARG A 252 -2.36 7.73 24.20
CA ARG A 252 -2.92 9.01 23.76
C ARG A 252 -3.21 9.94 24.91
N THR A 253 -3.94 9.44 25.91
CA THR A 253 -4.30 10.21 27.10
C THR A 253 -3.04 10.64 27.87
N ALA A 254 -2.06 9.72 28.01
CA ALA A 254 -0.79 10.03 28.66
C ALA A 254 -0.03 11.17 27.98
N LEU A 255 0.10 11.13 26.64
CA LEU A 255 0.76 12.19 25.89
C LEU A 255 0.06 13.54 26.05
N GLN A 256 -1.27 13.57 26.02
CA GLN A 256 -2.04 14.80 26.27
C GLN A 256 -1.78 15.39 27.65
N LEU A 257 -1.65 14.55 28.67
CA LEU A 257 -1.33 15.00 30.04
C LEU A 257 0.10 15.52 30.13
N LEU A 258 1.06 14.87 29.47
CA LEU A 258 2.45 15.28 29.45
C LEU A 258 2.72 16.56 28.64
N ASP A 259 1.88 16.86 27.65
CA ASP A 259 1.98 18.07 26.82
C ASP A 259 1.25 19.28 27.45
N ALA A 260 0.44 19.04 28.47
CA ALA A 260 -0.29 20.10 29.20
C ALA A 260 0.53 20.70 30.36
N HIS A 261 1.69 20.12 30.68
CA HIS A 261 2.62 20.54 31.72
C HIS A 261 3.97 20.94 31.13
#